data_f2bae30f274b330c3f1c3d36bf9fe09a
#
_entry.id   f2bae30f274b330c3f1c3d36bf9fe09a
#
_cell.length_a   1.000
_cell.length_b   1.000
_cell.length_c   1.000
_cell.angle_alpha   90.00
_cell.angle_beta   90.00
_cell.angle_gamma   90.00
#
_symmetry.space_group_name_H-M   'P 1'
#
loop_
_entity.id
_entity.type
_entity.pdbx_description
1 polymer ?
#
loop_
_entity_poly.entity_id
_entity_poly.type
_entity_poly.pdbx_seq_one_letter_code
_entity_poly.pdbx_strand_id
1 'polypeptide(L)'
;MSGERRIVAFCCRECAYAAADTSANARTALPPSVRLVLVPCTGRVGPLHLLRALADGADGVMVAGCLLGQCHYREGNFNAVDRVAFVRRLLESVGVEPERCRMFTMSAGEPPRFVAAVREMDRVIAALPPLPRSGDTAPAAGATDAAVAGMGVA
;
A
#
# COMPACT_ATOMS: atom_id res chain seq x y z
N MET A 1 16.59 -17.23 -0.49
CA MET A 1 15.86 -16.86 -1.73
C MET A 1 15.10 -15.58 -1.43
N SER A 2 15.47 -14.47 -2.02
CA SER A 2 14.71 -13.24 -1.85
C SER A 2 13.39 -13.41 -2.59
N GLY A 3 12.30 -13.58 -1.83
CA GLY A 3 10.96 -13.71 -2.37
C GLY A 3 10.64 -12.46 -3.20
N GLU A 4 10.00 -12.66 -4.35
CA GLU A 4 9.55 -11.58 -5.22
C GLU A 4 8.70 -10.59 -4.41
N ARG A 5 9.11 -9.33 -4.37
CA ARG A 5 8.35 -8.25 -3.68
C ARG A 5 7.01 -8.05 -4.36
N ARG A 6 6.00 -7.72 -3.57
CA ARG A 6 4.65 -7.47 -4.04
C ARG A 6 4.20 -6.08 -3.63
N ILE A 7 3.85 -5.27 -4.60
CA ILE A 7 3.35 -3.91 -4.39
C ILE A 7 1.97 -3.81 -5.01
N VAL A 8 1.00 -3.33 -4.25
CA VAL A 8 -0.35 -3.03 -4.74
C VAL A 8 -0.47 -1.53 -4.95
N ALA A 9 -0.79 -1.13 -6.17
CA ALA A 9 -0.97 0.27 -6.56
C ALA A 9 -2.44 0.56 -6.85
N PHE A 10 -3.10 1.30 -5.96
CA PHE A 10 -4.45 1.80 -6.18
C PHE A 10 -4.40 3.04 -7.05
N CYS A 11 -4.84 2.93 -8.30
CA CYS A 11 -4.73 3.96 -9.32
C CYS A 11 -6.09 4.57 -9.66
N CYS A 12 -6.21 5.88 -9.52
CA CYS A 12 -7.39 6.62 -9.94
C CYS A 12 -7.59 6.51 -11.44
N ARG A 13 -8.82 6.19 -11.88
CA ARG A 13 -9.19 6.07 -13.29
C ARG A 13 -8.86 7.31 -14.10
N GLU A 14 -9.19 8.48 -13.56
CA GLU A 14 -9.15 9.76 -14.28
C GLU A 14 -7.73 10.30 -14.48
N CYS A 15 -6.73 9.79 -13.76
CA CYS A 15 -5.37 10.32 -13.82
C CYS A 15 -4.30 9.21 -13.87
N ALA A 16 -3.98 8.59 -12.74
CA ALA A 16 -2.87 7.65 -12.64
C ALA A 16 -3.05 6.41 -13.53
N TYR A 17 -4.25 5.86 -13.61
CA TYR A 17 -4.51 4.70 -14.47
C TYR A 17 -4.44 5.07 -15.95
N ALA A 18 -4.95 6.24 -16.34
CA ALA A 18 -4.81 6.75 -17.71
C ALA A 18 -3.34 6.98 -18.09
N ALA A 19 -2.53 7.52 -17.16
CA ALA A 19 -1.09 7.68 -17.36
C ALA A 19 -0.38 6.32 -17.46
N ALA A 20 -0.81 5.32 -16.66
CA ALA A 20 -0.30 3.95 -16.74
C ALA A 20 -0.60 3.30 -18.09
N ASP A 21 -1.84 3.44 -18.57
CA ASP A 21 -2.27 2.89 -19.87
C ASP A 21 -1.47 3.52 -21.02
N THR A 22 -1.28 4.83 -21.01
CA THR A 22 -0.45 5.52 -21.99
C THR A 22 1.01 5.05 -21.94
N SER A 23 1.56 4.80 -20.74
CA SER A 23 2.92 4.26 -20.58
C SER A 23 3.04 2.84 -21.15
N ALA A 24 2.01 2.01 -20.94
CA ALA A 24 1.96 0.65 -21.49
C ALA A 24 1.89 0.66 -23.02
N ASN A 25 1.09 1.54 -23.62
CA ASN A 25 1.00 1.73 -25.06
C ASN A 25 2.35 2.19 -25.66
N ALA A 26 3.12 2.99 -24.92
CA ALA A 26 4.49 3.37 -25.27
C ALA A 26 5.53 2.26 -24.97
N ARG A 27 5.09 1.05 -24.60
CA ARG A 27 5.94 -0.11 -24.25
C ARG A 27 6.95 0.19 -23.13
N THR A 28 6.62 1.09 -22.22
CA THR A 28 7.47 1.37 -21.07
C THR A 28 7.32 0.25 -20.05
N ALA A 29 8.41 -0.47 -19.77
CA ALA A 29 8.40 -1.55 -18.80
C ALA A 29 8.24 -1.01 -17.37
N LEU A 30 7.28 -1.59 -16.66
CA LEU A 30 7.09 -1.40 -15.22
C LEU A 30 7.72 -2.56 -14.44
N PRO A 31 8.15 -2.34 -13.21
CA PRO A 31 8.63 -3.41 -12.33
C PRO A 31 7.57 -4.54 -12.21
N PRO A 32 7.96 -5.82 -12.34
CA PRO A 32 7.03 -6.94 -12.24
C PRO A 32 6.44 -7.12 -10.84
N SER A 33 7.06 -6.49 -9.83
CA SER A 33 6.59 -6.46 -8.45
C SER A 33 5.25 -5.73 -8.26
N VAL A 34 4.86 -4.84 -9.19
CA VAL A 34 3.73 -3.94 -9.03
C VAL A 34 2.48 -4.48 -9.70
N ARG A 35 1.37 -4.48 -8.95
CA ARG A 35 0.02 -4.81 -9.44
C ARG A 35 -0.87 -3.60 -9.34
N LEU A 36 -1.45 -3.21 -10.47
CA LEU A 36 -2.33 -2.05 -10.56
C LEU A 36 -3.77 -2.46 -10.23
N VAL A 37 -4.40 -1.68 -9.36
CA VAL A 37 -5.81 -1.79 -9.02
C VAL A 37 -6.51 -0.50 -9.44
N LEU A 38 -7.39 -0.61 -10.42
CA LEU A 38 -8.21 0.51 -10.89
C LEU A 38 -9.24 0.89 -9.84
N VAL A 39 -9.27 2.14 -9.44
CA VAL A 39 -10.33 2.70 -8.59
C VAL A 39 -10.97 3.92 -9.27
N PRO A 40 -12.26 4.16 -9.11
CA PRO A 40 -12.93 5.34 -9.69
C PRO A 40 -12.29 6.64 -9.23
N CYS A 41 -11.93 6.70 -7.94
CA CYS A 41 -11.26 7.83 -7.32
C CYS A 41 -10.47 7.33 -6.11
N THR A 42 -9.30 7.93 -5.83
CA THR A 42 -8.51 7.60 -4.63
C THR A 42 -9.27 7.88 -3.33
N GLY A 43 -10.25 8.77 -3.35
CA GLY A 43 -11.17 8.98 -2.23
C GLY A 43 -12.01 7.75 -1.83
N ARG A 44 -12.05 6.71 -2.65
CA ARG A 44 -12.67 5.40 -2.30
C ARG A 44 -11.72 4.47 -1.55
N VAL A 45 -10.42 4.76 -1.59
CA VAL A 45 -9.41 3.95 -0.91
C VAL A 45 -9.38 4.34 0.57
N GLY A 46 -9.95 3.50 1.41
CA GLY A 46 -9.94 3.68 2.86
C GLY A 46 -8.73 3.01 3.53
N PRO A 47 -8.47 3.31 4.80
CA PRO A 47 -7.38 2.69 5.56
C PRO A 47 -7.43 1.16 5.55
N LEU A 48 -8.61 0.58 5.63
CA LEU A 48 -8.79 -0.88 5.61
C LEU A 48 -8.35 -1.53 4.29
N HIS A 49 -8.52 -0.86 3.15
CA HIS A 49 -8.03 -1.37 1.87
C HIS A 49 -6.49 -1.47 1.87
N LEU A 50 -5.81 -0.46 2.41
CA LEU A 50 -4.36 -0.40 2.48
C LEU A 50 -3.80 -1.44 3.46
N LEU A 51 -4.37 -1.51 4.66
CA LEU A 51 -3.98 -2.47 5.68
C LEU A 51 -4.27 -3.91 5.26
N ARG A 52 -5.41 -4.15 4.62
CA ARG A 52 -5.78 -5.47 4.11
C ARG A 52 -4.81 -5.95 3.04
N ALA A 53 -4.43 -5.09 2.10
CA ALA A 53 -3.45 -5.44 1.07
C ALA A 53 -2.11 -5.87 1.69
N LEU A 54 -1.63 -5.16 2.72
CA LEU A 54 -0.41 -5.54 3.46
C LEU A 54 -0.60 -6.88 4.20
N ALA A 55 -1.73 -7.05 4.90
CA ALA A 55 -2.04 -8.30 5.62
C ALA A 55 -2.17 -9.51 4.68
N ASP A 56 -2.66 -9.30 3.46
CA ASP A 56 -2.81 -10.35 2.43
C ASP A 56 -1.48 -10.62 1.67
N GLY A 57 -0.37 -10.03 2.11
CA GLY A 57 0.97 -10.37 1.66
C GLY A 57 1.60 -9.40 0.65
N ALA A 58 1.08 -8.19 0.54
CA ALA A 58 1.82 -7.12 -0.13
C ALA A 58 2.95 -6.61 0.78
N ASP A 59 4.12 -6.37 0.21
CA ASP A 59 5.26 -5.76 0.92
C ASP A 59 5.14 -4.24 0.98
N GLY A 60 4.33 -3.66 0.07
CA GLY A 60 4.04 -2.25 0.02
C GLY A 60 2.73 -1.93 -0.71
N VAL A 61 2.15 -0.80 -0.36
CA VAL A 61 0.96 -0.26 -1.00
C VAL A 61 1.18 1.18 -1.42
N MET A 62 0.76 1.52 -2.62
CA MET A 62 0.78 2.92 -3.07
C MET A 62 -0.61 3.36 -3.54
N VAL A 63 -0.90 4.61 -3.34
CA VAL A 63 -2.09 5.28 -3.86
C VAL A 63 -1.64 6.32 -4.85
N ALA A 64 -2.10 6.22 -6.09
CA ALA A 64 -1.76 7.14 -7.16
C ALA A 64 -3.02 7.88 -7.62
N GLY A 65 -3.06 9.17 -7.40
CA GLY A 65 -4.23 10.02 -7.60
C GLY A 65 -3.96 11.30 -8.34
N CYS A 66 -5.01 12.08 -8.53
CA CYS A 66 -4.96 13.37 -9.20
C CYS A 66 -4.08 14.36 -8.42
N LEU A 67 -3.53 15.35 -9.11
CA LEU A 67 -2.90 16.51 -8.49
C LEU A 67 -3.86 17.16 -7.49
N LEU A 68 -3.32 17.65 -6.38
CA LEU A 68 -4.13 18.28 -5.34
C LEU A 68 -4.90 19.47 -5.93
N GLY A 69 -6.19 19.54 -5.60
CA GLY A 69 -7.10 20.54 -6.16
C GLY A 69 -7.65 20.22 -7.58
N GLN A 70 -7.23 19.13 -8.21
CA GLN A 70 -7.67 18.71 -9.56
C GLN A 70 -8.43 17.38 -9.55
N CYS A 71 -8.98 17.01 -8.41
CA CYS A 71 -9.77 15.78 -8.31
C CYS A 71 -11.11 15.94 -9.04
N HIS A 72 -11.44 14.96 -9.90
CA HIS A 72 -12.73 14.91 -10.59
C HIS A 72 -13.93 14.93 -9.62
N TYR A 73 -13.74 14.38 -8.43
CA TYR A 73 -14.73 14.36 -7.34
C TYR A 73 -14.43 15.39 -6.24
N ARG A 74 -13.74 16.48 -6.57
CA ARG A 74 -13.35 17.61 -5.72
C ARG A 74 -12.33 17.26 -4.63
N GLU A 75 -12.71 16.49 -3.60
CA GLU A 75 -11.92 16.28 -2.38
C GLU A 75 -11.33 14.87 -2.24
N GLY A 76 -11.58 13.99 -3.22
CA GLY A 76 -11.19 12.59 -3.11
C GLY A 76 -9.69 12.38 -2.88
N ASN A 77 -8.85 13.15 -3.53
CA ASN A 77 -7.40 13.07 -3.37
C ASN A 77 -6.92 13.65 -2.02
N PHE A 78 -7.55 14.69 -1.49
CA PHE A 78 -7.25 15.18 -0.13
C PHE A 78 -7.57 14.12 0.92
N ASN A 79 -8.76 13.52 0.83
CA ASN A 79 -9.14 12.42 1.71
C ASN A 79 -8.16 11.24 1.63
N ALA A 80 -7.65 10.93 0.43
CA ALA A 80 -6.66 9.88 0.26
C ALA A 80 -5.32 10.21 0.92
N VAL A 81 -4.85 11.45 0.82
CA VAL A 81 -3.63 11.93 1.50
C VAL A 81 -3.75 11.75 3.00
N ASP A 82 -4.86 12.18 3.60
CA ASP A 82 -5.09 12.07 5.05
C ASP A 82 -5.14 10.61 5.51
N ARG A 83 -5.79 9.74 4.73
CA ARG A 83 -5.89 8.32 5.04
C ARG A 83 -4.54 7.60 4.91
N VAL A 84 -3.75 7.92 3.89
CA VAL A 84 -2.39 7.41 3.76
C VAL A 84 -1.53 7.88 4.94
N ALA A 85 -1.61 9.15 5.33
CA ALA A 85 -0.90 9.68 6.49
C ALA A 85 -1.33 8.97 7.79
N PHE A 86 -2.63 8.69 7.95
CA PHE A 86 -3.13 7.92 9.08
C PHE A 86 -2.56 6.49 9.12
N VAL A 87 -2.59 5.78 7.98
CA VAL A 87 -2.06 4.41 7.89
C VAL A 87 -0.55 4.40 8.17
N ARG A 88 0.21 5.37 7.67
CA ARG A 88 1.64 5.50 7.95
C ARG A 88 1.93 5.60 9.45
N ARG A 89 1.20 6.47 10.18
CA ARG A 89 1.32 6.58 11.64
C ARG A 89 0.95 5.27 12.36
N LEU A 90 -0.07 4.59 11.87
CA LEU A 90 -0.48 3.31 12.44
C LEU A 90 0.59 2.23 12.24
N LEU A 91 1.17 2.12 11.04
CA LEU A 91 2.28 1.20 10.76
C LEU A 91 3.46 1.47 11.69
N GLU A 92 3.87 2.73 11.82
CA GLU A 92 4.95 3.15 12.72
C GLU A 92 4.67 2.75 14.17
N SER A 93 3.42 2.92 14.65
CA SER A 93 3.04 2.58 16.01
C SER A 93 3.14 1.09 16.34
N VAL A 94 3.09 0.22 15.33
CA VAL A 94 3.24 -1.24 15.47
C VAL A 94 4.60 -1.74 15.02
N GLY A 95 5.56 -0.85 14.77
CA GLY A 95 6.93 -1.21 14.39
C GLY A 95 7.10 -1.66 12.95
N VAL A 96 6.17 -1.29 12.06
CA VAL A 96 6.25 -1.53 10.62
C VAL A 96 6.65 -0.23 9.92
N GLU A 97 7.52 -0.34 8.92
CA GLU A 97 8.05 0.83 8.22
C GLU A 97 6.93 1.60 7.50
N PRO A 98 6.74 2.89 7.81
CA PRO A 98 5.67 3.71 7.21
C PRO A 98 5.87 3.94 5.71
N GLU A 99 7.07 3.75 5.19
CA GLU A 99 7.42 3.83 3.76
C GLU A 99 6.70 2.77 2.92
N ARG A 100 6.16 1.74 3.55
CA ARG A 100 5.34 0.71 2.88
C ARG A 100 4.00 1.22 2.40
N CYS A 101 3.58 2.40 2.86
CA CYS A 101 2.34 3.05 2.42
C CYS A 101 2.65 4.46 1.94
N ARG A 102 2.46 4.73 0.64
CA ARG A 102 2.81 6.03 0.04
C ARG A 102 1.72 6.55 -0.90
N MET A 103 1.63 7.87 -0.96
CA MET A 103 0.76 8.60 -1.90
C MET A 103 1.60 9.27 -2.97
N PHE A 104 1.15 9.16 -4.22
CA PHE A 104 1.72 9.86 -5.37
C PHE A 104 0.62 10.60 -6.11
N THR A 105 0.93 11.79 -6.61
CA THR A 105 -0.03 12.61 -7.36
C THR A 105 0.48 12.91 -8.76
N MET A 106 -0.42 12.86 -9.74
CA MET A 106 -0.11 13.08 -11.14
C MET A 106 -1.35 13.42 -11.95
N SER A 107 -1.18 13.94 -13.14
CA SER A 107 -2.24 14.08 -14.12
C SER A 107 -2.23 12.92 -15.13
N ALA A 108 -3.32 12.75 -15.87
CA ALA A 108 -3.40 11.77 -16.97
C ALA A 108 -2.35 12.02 -18.07
N GLY A 109 -1.96 13.26 -18.26
CA GLY A 109 -0.96 13.70 -19.25
C GLY A 109 0.49 13.52 -18.82
N GLU A 110 0.75 12.87 -17.67
CA GLU A 110 2.10 12.71 -17.13
C GLU A 110 2.54 11.23 -17.02
N PRO A 111 2.54 10.43 -18.12
CA PRO A 111 3.01 9.04 -18.07
C PRO A 111 4.40 8.86 -17.46
N PRO A 112 5.41 9.71 -17.76
CA PRO A 112 6.73 9.57 -17.15
C PRO A 112 6.71 9.70 -15.61
N ARG A 113 5.81 10.56 -15.09
CA ARG A 113 5.66 10.75 -13.64
C ARG A 113 5.06 9.51 -12.96
N PHE A 114 4.11 8.85 -13.62
CA PHE A 114 3.59 7.56 -13.17
C PHE A 114 4.69 6.50 -13.10
N VAL A 115 5.47 6.35 -14.17
CA VAL A 115 6.59 5.40 -14.23
C VAL A 115 7.63 5.68 -13.15
N ALA A 116 7.96 6.96 -12.94
CA ALA A 116 8.90 7.37 -11.89
C ALA A 116 8.37 7.01 -10.49
N ALA A 117 7.08 7.24 -10.21
CA ALA A 117 6.45 6.91 -8.94
C ALA A 117 6.47 5.39 -8.65
N VAL A 118 6.14 4.59 -9.66
CA VAL A 118 6.16 3.12 -9.55
C VAL A 118 7.59 2.61 -9.30
N ARG A 119 8.57 3.12 -10.03
CA ARG A 119 9.98 2.74 -9.84
C ARG A 119 10.54 3.20 -8.49
N GLU A 120 10.11 4.37 -8.02
CA GLU A 120 10.49 4.86 -6.69
C GLU A 120 9.94 3.93 -5.61
N MET A 121 8.64 3.56 -5.69
CA MET A 121 8.03 2.63 -4.75
C MET A 121 8.74 1.27 -4.75
N ASP A 122 9.04 0.74 -5.93
CA ASP A 122 9.76 -0.53 -6.07
C ASP A 122 11.13 -0.50 -5.38
N ARG A 123 11.91 0.57 -5.61
CA ARG A 123 13.21 0.75 -4.94
C ARG A 123 13.10 0.86 -3.42
N VAL A 124 12.10 1.60 -2.92
CA VAL A 124 11.89 1.75 -1.48
C VAL A 124 11.56 0.39 -0.86
N ILE A 125 10.63 -0.36 -1.45
CA ILE A 125 10.22 -1.66 -0.93
C ILE A 125 11.34 -2.70 -1.06
N ALA A 126 12.15 -2.66 -2.12
CA ALA A 126 13.30 -3.55 -2.28
C ALA A 126 14.36 -3.36 -1.18
N ALA A 127 14.50 -2.13 -0.67
CA ALA A 127 15.44 -1.80 0.40
C ALA A 127 14.95 -2.21 1.80
N LEU A 128 13.66 -2.49 1.97
CA LEU A 128 13.07 -2.90 3.25
C LEU A 128 13.10 -4.43 3.41
N PRO A 129 13.12 -4.94 4.67
CA PRO A 129 12.96 -6.37 4.90
C PRO A 129 11.59 -6.85 4.39
N PRO A 130 11.43 -8.13 4.00
CA PRO A 130 10.12 -8.65 3.64
C PRO A 130 9.18 -8.62 4.84
N LEU A 131 7.89 -8.30 4.61
CA LEU A 131 6.89 -8.48 5.65
C LEU A 131 6.63 -9.98 5.87
N PRO A 132 6.46 -10.41 7.14
CA PRO A 132 6.02 -11.78 7.43
C PRO A 132 4.66 -12.04 6.75
N ARG A 133 4.56 -13.15 6.05
CA ARG A 133 3.29 -13.57 5.43
C ARG A 133 2.50 -14.45 6.39
N SER A 134 1.19 -14.47 6.25
CA SER A 134 0.27 -15.27 7.08
C SER A 134 0.48 -16.80 6.98
N GLY A 135 1.64 -17.27 6.64
CA GLY A 135 2.06 -18.68 6.66
C GLY A 135 3.47 -18.84 7.21
N ASP A 136 4.17 -17.71 7.44
CA ASP A 136 5.56 -17.69 7.88
C ASP A 136 5.69 -17.51 9.41
N THR A 137 4.60 -17.26 10.11
CA THR A 137 4.58 -17.26 11.57
C THR A 137 4.68 -18.69 12.05
N ALA A 138 5.88 -19.12 12.45
CA ALA A 138 6.03 -20.21 13.38
C ALA A 138 5.09 -19.95 14.58
N PRO A 139 4.37 -20.97 15.10
CA PRO A 139 3.50 -20.77 16.25
C PRO A 139 4.32 -20.12 17.37
N ALA A 140 3.82 -19.00 17.90
CA ALA A 140 4.42 -18.34 19.04
C ALA A 140 4.63 -19.38 20.13
N ALA A 141 5.89 -19.73 20.39
CA ALA A 141 6.24 -20.64 21.44
C ALA A 141 5.83 -20.01 22.78
N GLY A 142 4.84 -20.61 23.46
CA GLY A 142 4.63 -20.47 24.88
C GLY A 142 3.83 -19.26 25.34
N ALA A 143 2.54 -19.24 25.11
CA ALA A 143 1.66 -18.80 26.19
C ALA A 143 1.60 -19.96 27.20
N THR A 144 2.44 -19.92 28.18
CA THR A 144 2.35 -20.82 29.34
C THR A 144 1.01 -20.55 30.00
N ASP A 145 0.18 -21.56 29.97
CA ASP A 145 -1.01 -21.73 30.80
C ASP A 145 -0.53 -21.74 32.26
N ALA A 146 -0.50 -20.60 32.89
CA ALA A 146 -0.15 -20.45 34.28
C ALA A 146 -1.35 -19.96 35.06
N ALA A 147 -1.98 -20.91 35.71
CA ALA A 147 -2.71 -20.76 36.96
C ALA A 147 -4.07 -20.05 36.92
N VAL A 148 -5.10 -20.81 36.66
CA VAL A 148 -6.33 -20.73 37.45
C VAL A 148 -6.46 -22.00 38.32
N ALA A 149 -5.72 -22.03 39.38
CA ALA A 149 -5.92 -22.96 40.46
C ALA A 149 -6.16 -22.16 41.75
N GLY A 150 -7.37 -22.24 42.27
CA GLY A 150 -7.62 -21.98 43.68
C GLY A 150 -8.38 -20.70 44.02
N MET A 151 -9.69 -20.73 43.91
CA MET A 151 -10.56 -20.12 44.92
C MET A 151 -11.64 -21.12 45.29
N GLY A 152 -11.33 -21.85 46.35
CA GLY A 152 -12.29 -22.70 47.03
C GLY A 152 -13.35 -21.84 47.71
N VAL A 153 -14.58 -22.28 47.57
CA VAL A 153 -15.74 -21.77 48.29
C VAL A 153 -15.74 -22.43 49.66
N ALA A 154 -15.80 -21.59 50.67
CA ALA A 154 -16.30 -21.97 51.99
C ALA A 154 -17.46 -21.04 52.35
#